data_43d38f079c368a9d773b83b1eb711aac
#
_entry.id   43d38f079c368a9d773b83b1eb711aac
#
_cell.length_a   1.000
_cell.length_b   1.000
_cell.length_c   1.000
_cell.angle_alpha   90.00
_cell.angle_beta   90.00
_cell.angle_gamma   90.00
#
_symmetry.space_group_name_H-M   'P 1'
#
loop_
_entity.id
_entity.type
_entity.pdbx_description
1 polymer ?
#
loop_
_entity_poly.entity_id
_entity_poly.type
_entity_poly.pdbx_seq_one_letter_code
_entity_poly.pdbx_strand_id
1 'polypeptide(L)'
;MTLKLNDEIVTITNFFENLGSASLNATNSFVVTSESEFPDYSGLNGISLTTCIITNEDSVRIPTQGLYKKVDAITVAYDDANKLYTANIILV
;
A
#
# COMPACT_ATOMS: atom_id res chain seq x y z
N MET A 1 -2.99 8.66 -9.88
CA MET A 1 -2.05 7.93 -9.00
C MET A 1 -2.39 6.44 -9.05
N THR A 2 -1.40 5.60 -9.11
CA THR A 2 -1.61 4.15 -9.18
C THR A 2 -0.76 3.43 -8.13
N LEU A 3 -1.28 2.31 -7.64
CA LEU A 3 -0.56 1.36 -6.80
C LEU A 3 -0.43 0.04 -7.55
N LYS A 4 0.78 -0.48 -7.64
CA LYS A 4 1.03 -1.84 -8.14
C LYS A 4 1.55 -2.70 -6.99
N LEU A 5 0.80 -3.73 -6.62
CA LEU A 5 1.20 -4.77 -5.68
C LEU A 5 1.30 -6.07 -6.45
N ASN A 6 2.53 -6.57 -6.60
CA ASN A 6 2.82 -7.71 -7.47
C ASN A 6 2.23 -7.47 -8.87
N ASP A 7 1.28 -8.28 -9.32
CA ASP A 7 0.71 -8.14 -10.66
C ASP A 7 -0.55 -7.27 -10.73
N GLU A 8 -1.05 -6.81 -9.58
CA GLU A 8 -2.30 -6.04 -9.51
C GLU A 8 -2.05 -4.54 -9.53
N ILE A 9 -2.69 -3.84 -10.46
CA ILE A 9 -2.60 -2.39 -10.58
C ILE A 9 -3.97 -1.78 -10.22
N VAL A 10 -3.96 -0.80 -9.33
CA VAL A 10 -5.17 -0.10 -8.88
C VAL A 10 -4.96 1.40 -9.01
N THR A 11 -5.98 2.11 -9.51
CA THR A 11 -6.00 3.56 -9.45
C THR A 11 -6.37 3.99 -8.04
N ILE A 12 -5.55 4.82 -7.43
CA ILE A 12 -5.76 5.31 -6.07
C ILE A 12 -5.90 6.83 -6.05
N THR A 13 -6.54 7.36 -5.01
CA THR A 13 -6.72 8.79 -4.84
C THR A 13 -5.66 9.41 -3.95
N ASN A 14 -5.24 8.71 -2.91
CA ASN A 14 -4.24 9.18 -1.96
C ASN A 14 -3.38 8.05 -1.43
N PHE A 15 -2.21 8.44 -0.92
CA PHE A 15 -1.23 7.54 -0.34
C PHE A 15 -0.64 8.20 0.91
N PHE A 16 -0.69 7.51 2.04
CA PHE A 16 -0.16 7.96 3.31
C PHE A 16 0.77 6.90 3.87
N GLU A 17 2.03 7.26 4.12
CA GLU A 17 2.98 6.28 4.62
C GLU A 17 3.43 6.61 6.04
N ASN A 18 3.66 5.54 6.83
CA ASN A 18 4.21 5.58 8.16
C ASN A 18 5.64 5.05 8.10
N LEU A 19 6.59 5.85 8.57
CA LEU A 19 7.99 5.43 8.61
C LEU A 19 8.28 4.77 9.95
N GLY A 20 8.96 3.63 9.88
CA GLY A 20 9.38 2.92 11.08
C GLY A 20 10.55 3.64 11.77
N SER A 21 10.70 3.37 13.07
CA SER A 21 11.76 3.96 13.88
C SER A 21 13.15 3.38 13.61
N ALA A 22 13.23 2.22 12.96
CA ALA A 22 14.51 1.54 12.70
C ALA A 22 15.33 2.22 11.60
N SER A 23 14.68 2.99 10.72
CA SER A 23 15.35 3.72 9.63
C SER A 23 14.47 4.89 9.22
N LEU A 24 15.09 6.02 8.90
CA LEU A 24 14.36 7.23 8.49
C LEU A 24 13.56 7.04 7.19
N ASN A 25 13.91 6.08 6.36
CA ASN A 25 13.28 5.85 5.07
C ASN A 25 12.56 4.51 4.97
N ALA A 26 12.50 3.74 6.05
CA ALA A 26 11.85 2.43 6.05
C ALA A 26 10.36 2.58 6.35
N THR A 27 9.53 2.32 5.37
CA THR A 27 8.07 2.31 5.52
C THR A 27 7.64 1.04 6.25
N ASN A 28 6.96 1.16 7.40
CA ASN A 28 6.42 -0.02 8.10
C ASN A 28 4.92 -0.20 7.89
N SER A 29 4.22 0.82 7.42
CA SER A 29 2.83 0.68 7.00
C SER A 29 2.46 1.83 6.07
N PHE A 30 1.46 1.60 5.23
CA PHE A 30 0.91 2.67 4.42
C PHE A 30 -0.58 2.43 4.17
N VAL A 31 -1.30 3.51 3.94
CA VAL A 31 -2.72 3.50 3.63
C VAL A 31 -2.91 4.09 2.25
N VAL A 32 -3.70 3.42 1.42
CA VAL A 32 -4.11 3.95 0.13
C VAL A 32 -5.63 4.06 0.10
N THR A 33 -6.14 5.05 -0.61
CA THR A 33 -7.58 5.23 -0.82
C THR A 33 -7.89 5.16 -2.30
N SER A 34 -9.10 4.68 -2.63
CA SER A 34 -9.54 4.55 -4.02
C SER A 34 -11.05 4.79 -4.12
N GLU A 35 -11.49 5.32 -5.25
CA GLU A 35 -12.91 5.41 -5.57
C GLU A 35 -13.48 4.06 -5.99
N SER A 36 -12.62 3.12 -6.38
CA SER A 36 -12.98 1.78 -6.83
C SER A 36 -12.60 0.73 -5.80
N GLU A 37 -13.32 -0.39 -5.79
CA GLU A 37 -13.03 -1.52 -4.92
C GLU A 37 -11.63 -2.08 -5.20
N PHE A 38 -10.91 -2.43 -4.12
CA PHE A 38 -9.61 -3.08 -4.25
C PHE A 38 -9.78 -4.55 -4.64
N PRO A 39 -8.76 -5.13 -5.32
CA PRO A 39 -8.72 -6.58 -5.52
C PRO A 39 -8.66 -7.33 -4.18
N ASP A 40 -8.89 -8.64 -4.22
CA ASP A 40 -8.73 -9.48 -3.03
C ASP A 40 -7.24 -9.67 -2.74
N TYR A 41 -6.75 -9.00 -1.71
CA TYR A 41 -5.36 -9.07 -1.27
C TYR A 41 -5.09 -10.14 -0.21
N SER A 42 -6.07 -10.99 0.12
CA SER A 42 -5.93 -11.97 1.20
C SER A 42 -4.75 -12.93 1.00
N GLY A 43 -4.42 -13.24 -0.24
CA GLY A 43 -3.28 -14.10 -0.58
C GLY A 43 -1.92 -13.47 -0.35
N LEU A 44 -1.85 -12.17 -0.05
CA LEU A 44 -0.58 -11.47 0.17
C LEU A 44 -0.15 -11.47 1.63
N ASN A 45 -1.01 -11.86 2.56
CA ASN A 45 -0.67 -11.91 3.98
C ASN A 45 0.50 -12.87 4.22
N GLY A 46 1.54 -12.40 4.90
CA GLY A 46 2.72 -13.19 5.18
C GLY A 46 3.70 -13.36 4.02
N ILE A 47 3.45 -12.70 2.89
CA ILE A 47 4.24 -12.84 1.66
C ILE A 47 5.18 -11.64 1.51
N SER A 48 6.42 -11.90 1.08
CA SER A 48 7.33 -10.83 0.64
C SER A 48 6.87 -10.31 -0.72
N LEU A 49 6.64 -9.01 -0.82
CA LEU A 49 6.19 -8.41 -2.07
C LEU A 49 7.34 -8.38 -3.08
N THR A 50 7.09 -8.85 -4.29
CA THR A 50 8.03 -8.74 -5.41
C THR A 50 7.97 -7.37 -6.05
N THR A 51 6.78 -6.73 -6.02
CA THR A 51 6.58 -5.40 -6.55
C THR A 51 5.63 -4.64 -5.63
N CYS A 52 6.06 -3.43 -5.21
CA CYS A 52 5.22 -2.49 -4.48
C CYS A 52 5.62 -1.09 -4.95
N ILE A 53 4.86 -0.53 -5.90
CA ILE A 53 5.20 0.73 -6.54
C ILE A 53 3.98 1.64 -6.52
N ILE A 54 4.20 2.88 -6.04
CA ILE A 54 3.20 3.94 -6.12
C ILE A 54 3.70 4.96 -7.12
N THR A 55 2.91 5.23 -8.14
CA THR A 55 3.25 6.17 -9.21
C THR A 55 2.28 7.33 -9.20
N ASN A 56 2.81 8.55 -9.20
CA ASN A 56 2.03 9.78 -9.29
C ASN A 56 2.72 10.73 -10.27
N GLU A 57 2.17 10.87 -11.47
CA GLU A 57 2.71 11.71 -12.54
C GLU A 57 4.21 11.46 -12.75
N ASP A 58 5.06 12.36 -12.25
CA ASP A 58 6.51 12.29 -12.45
C ASP A 58 7.25 11.66 -11.26
N SER A 59 6.53 11.20 -10.23
CA SER A 59 7.16 10.64 -9.05
C SER A 59 6.81 9.16 -8.85
N VAL A 60 7.77 8.42 -8.31
CA VAL A 60 7.64 7.00 -7.99
C VAL A 60 8.10 6.79 -6.56
N ARG A 61 7.29 6.06 -5.78
CA ARG A 61 7.66 5.65 -4.42
C ARG A 61 7.58 4.14 -4.30
N ILE A 62 8.62 3.54 -3.72
CA ILE A 62 8.70 2.10 -3.48
C ILE A 62 8.73 1.89 -1.96
N PRO A 63 7.55 1.65 -1.30
CA PRO A 63 7.50 1.51 0.16
C PRO A 63 8.37 0.38 0.71
N THR A 64 8.55 -0.69 -0.07
CA THR A 64 9.35 -1.86 0.34
C THR A 64 10.84 -1.74 0.02
N GLN A 65 11.32 -0.55 -0.39
CA GLN A 65 12.73 -0.33 -0.68
C GLN A 65 13.61 -0.36 0.57
N GLY A 66 13.03 -0.10 1.76
CA GLY A 66 13.72 -0.11 3.04
C GLY A 66 13.79 -1.50 3.68
N LEU A 67 13.69 -1.54 5.02
CA LEU A 67 13.81 -2.77 5.81
C LEU A 67 12.56 -3.65 5.75
N TYR A 68 11.38 -3.04 5.61
CA TYR A 68 10.11 -3.75 5.70
C TYR A 68 9.65 -4.13 4.30
N LYS A 69 9.63 -5.43 4.00
CA LYS A 69 9.36 -5.95 2.66
C LYS A 69 8.28 -7.02 2.63
N LYS A 70 7.93 -7.53 3.80
CA LYS A 70 6.97 -8.62 3.94
C LYS A 70 5.64 -8.06 4.46
N VAL A 71 4.55 -8.52 3.89
CA VAL A 71 3.22 -8.13 4.35
C VAL A 71 2.90 -8.86 5.64
N ASP A 72 2.63 -8.10 6.70
CA ASP A 72 2.09 -8.68 7.94
C ASP A 72 0.57 -8.81 7.83
N ALA A 73 -0.10 -7.73 7.41
CA ALA A 73 -1.54 -7.74 7.23
C ALA A 73 -1.97 -6.70 6.21
N ILE A 74 -3.05 -6.99 5.48
CA ILE A 74 -3.75 -6.01 4.66
C ILE A 74 -5.22 -5.99 5.10
N THR A 75 -5.71 -4.81 5.45
CA THR A 75 -7.11 -4.60 5.84
C THR A 75 -7.75 -3.63 4.87
N VAL A 76 -8.88 -4.04 4.27
CA VAL A 76 -9.64 -3.21 3.34
C VAL A 76 -10.97 -2.85 3.99
N ALA A 77 -11.34 -1.58 3.89
CA ALA A 77 -12.61 -1.06 4.42
C ALA A 77 -13.20 -0.03 3.48
N TYR A 78 -14.49 0.25 3.62
CA TYR A 78 -15.17 1.32 2.88
C TYR A 78 -15.53 2.45 3.83
N ASP A 79 -15.15 3.67 3.48
CA ASP A 79 -15.49 4.88 4.23
C ASP A 79 -16.71 5.54 3.60
N ASP A 80 -17.87 5.37 4.23
CA ASP A 80 -19.13 5.94 3.76
C ASP A 80 -19.14 7.47 3.75
N ALA A 81 -18.45 8.08 4.71
CA ALA A 81 -18.42 9.54 4.83
C ALA A 81 -17.71 10.19 3.64
N ASN A 82 -16.60 9.61 3.20
CA ASN A 82 -15.78 10.13 2.10
C ASN A 82 -16.01 9.39 0.78
N LYS A 83 -16.84 8.34 0.77
CA LYS A 83 -17.13 7.53 -0.42
C LYS A 83 -15.86 6.93 -1.03
N LEU A 84 -14.96 6.45 -0.19
CA LEU A 84 -13.68 5.88 -0.61
C LEU A 84 -13.45 4.51 0.01
N TYR A 85 -12.87 3.60 -0.76
CA TYR A 85 -12.28 2.38 -0.23
C TYR A 85 -10.91 2.70 0.33
N THR A 86 -10.55 2.07 1.44
CA THR A 86 -9.24 2.22 2.07
C THR A 86 -8.58 0.86 2.19
N ALA A 87 -7.28 0.80 1.94
CA ALA A 87 -6.46 -0.38 2.20
C ALA A 87 -5.31 0.03 3.10
N ASN A 88 -5.21 -0.63 4.25
CA ASN A 88 -4.12 -0.43 5.20
C ASN A 88 -3.18 -1.63 5.08
N ILE A 89 -1.94 -1.38 4.67
CA ILE A 89 -0.93 -2.41 4.44
C ILE A 89 0.15 -2.27 5.51
N ILE A 90 0.33 -3.31 6.32
CA ILE A 90 1.34 -3.34 7.38
C ILE A 90 2.47 -4.25 6.94
N LEU A 91 3.69 -3.71 7.00
CA LEU A 91 4.91 -4.39 6.56
C LEU A 91 5.79 -4.77 7.74
N VAL A 92 6.52 -5.82 7.60
CA VAL A 92 7.51 -6.29 8.59
C VAL A 92 8.85 -6.65 7.94
#